data_1dba0310655d58f6200399b833ad53cb
#
_entry.id   1dba0310655d58f6200399b833ad53cb
#
_cell.length_a   1.000
_cell.length_b   1.000
_cell.length_c   1.000
_cell.angle_alpha   90.00
_cell.angle_beta   90.00
_cell.angle_gamma   90.00
#
_symmetry.space_group_name_H-M   'P 1'
#
loop_
_entity.id
_entity.type
_entity.pdbx_description
1 polymer ?
#
loop_
_entity_poly.entity_id
_entity_poly.type
_entity_poly.pdbx_seq_one_letter_code
_entity_poly.pdbx_strand_id
1 'polypeptide(L)'
;LNIVLEKIGIMFLILALGVICFKKGLFDEALTKRLSTFLLQVVNPAVIFVSYQISYTNELLVSLGYSFALSVLAFLIQIAVTYLVVGKHSVNSAVERLSVIYSNCGFFGIPLANSLFGREGVFFLTGYLTVFYLFFWTHGVILMIGKSGVKETVRNLLSPAIVGVVLGLVCFVGRIKLPSVLVDAFDSVGSMNTPLAMLVAGATLAQSNLVSSFTNLRIYLISAFKLLLVPMAVALVFSFLPLDPVMLLVIIIAVACPVAAS
;
A
#
# COMPACT_ATOMS: atom_id res chain seq x y z
N LEU A 1 -8.86 -14.58 -14.39
CA LEU A 1 -9.35 -13.23 -14.70
C LEU A 1 -10.68 -12.96 -14.01
N ASN A 2 -11.66 -13.85 -14.06
CA ASN A 2 -12.99 -13.66 -13.46
C ASN A 2 -12.94 -13.44 -11.94
N ILE A 3 -12.10 -14.19 -11.22
CA ILE A 3 -11.93 -14.05 -9.76
C ILE A 3 -11.38 -12.64 -9.40
N VAL A 4 -10.40 -12.17 -10.17
CA VAL A 4 -9.81 -10.83 -9.94
C VAL A 4 -10.85 -9.73 -10.16
N LEU A 5 -11.61 -9.81 -11.25
CA LEU A 5 -12.69 -8.86 -11.57
C LEU A 5 -13.79 -8.88 -10.51
N GLU A 6 -14.18 -10.07 -10.02
CA GLU A 6 -15.15 -10.22 -8.94
C GLU A 6 -14.67 -9.54 -7.64
N LYS A 7 -13.42 -9.81 -7.21
CA LYS A 7 -12.86 -9.20 -6.00
C LYS A 7 -12.76 -7.68 -6.11
N ILE A 8 -12.30 -7.19 -7.26
CA ILE A 8 -12.26 -5.75 -7.54
C ILE A 8 -13.68 -5.16 -7.55
N GLY A 9 -14.64 -5.85 -8.18
CA GLY A 9 -16.04 -5.43 -8.19
C GLY A 9 -16.63 -5.28 -6.78
N ILE A 10 -16.38 -6.27 -5.90
CA ILE A 10 -16.78 -6.20 -4.48
C ILE A 10 -16.17 -4.99 -3.79
N MET A 11 -14.87 -4.72 -4.00
CA MET A 11 -14.19 -3.56 -3.42
C MET A 11 -14.82 -2.25 -3.90
N PHE A 12 -15.15 -2.13 -5.20
CA PHE A 12 -15.81 -0.94 -5.75
C PHE A 12 -17.24 -0.75 -5.23
N LEU A 13 -17.99 -1.83 -5.00
CA LEU A 13 -19.33 -1.75 -4.39
C LEU A 13 -19.25 -1.22 -2.95
N ILE A 14 -18.28 -1.68 -2.16
CA ILE A 14 -18.08 -1.19 -0.79
C ILE A 14 -17.60 0.27 -0.81
N LEU A 15 -16.74 0.64 -1.76
CA LEU A 15 -16.31 2.02 -1.95
C LEU A 15 -17.51 2.93 -2.30
N ALA A 16 -18.38 2.50 -3.21
CA ALA A 16 -19.60 3.23 -3.55
C ALA A 16 -20.53 3.39 -2.33
N LEU A 17 -20.65 2.37 -1.48
CA LEU A 17 -21.35 2.46 -0.20
C LEU A 17 -20.74 3.54 0.70
N GLY A 18 -19.41 3.64 0.77
CA GLY A 18 -18.71 4.70 1.50
C GLY A 18 -19.07 6.10 1.01
N VAL A 19 -19.13 6.29 -0.32
CA VAL A 19 -19.62 7.56 -0.94
C VAL A 19 -21.04 7.87 -0.51
N ILE A 20 -21.95 6.88 -0.53
CA ILE A 20 -23.35 7.04 -0.12
C ILE A 20 -23.45 7.40 1.35
N CYS A 21 -22.71 6.73 2.23
CA CYS A 21 -22.68 7.01 3.66
C CYS A 21 -22.27 8.46 3.94
N PHE A 22 -21.23 8.95 3.25
CA PHE A 22 -20.80 10.33 3.39
C PHE A 22 -21.86 11.32 2.88
N LYS A 23 -22.41 11.10 1.69
CA LYS A 23 -23.44 11.98 1.13
C LYS A 23 -24.75 12.02 1.93
N LYS A 24 -25.08 10.95 2.66
CA LYS A 24 -26.23 10.88 3.56
C LYS A 24 -25.95 11.41 4.97
N GLY A 25 -24.74 11.89 5.25
CA GLY A 25 -24.36 12.41 6.56
C GLY A 25 -24.15 11.35 7.64
N LEU A 26 -24.11 10.05 7.27
CA LEU A 26 -23.73 8.97 8.19
C LEU A 26 -22.24 9.02 8.51
N PHE A 27 -21.42 9.46 7.55
CA PHE A 27 -20.01 9.74 7.71
C PHE A 27 -19.80 11.24 7.51
N ASP A 28 -19.00 11.84 8.37
CA ASP A 28 -18.46 13.19 8.22
C ASP A 28 -16.93 13.12 8.06
N GLU A 29 -16.29 14.27 7.87
CA GLU A 29 -14.84 14.37 7.73
C GLU A 29 -14.11 13.88 8.98
N ALA A 30 -14.61 14.21 10.17
CA ALA A 30 -14.00 13.85 11.45
C ALA A 30 -14.06 12.33 11.66
N LEU A 31 -15.20 11.69 11.39
CA LEU A 31 -15.35 10.23 11.48
C LEU A 31 -14.47 9.53 10.43
N THR A 32 -14.46 10.01 9.20
CA THR A 32 -13.63 9.44 8.13
C THR A 32 -12.15 9.45 8.52
N LYS A 33 -11.67 10.55 9.10
CA LYS A 33 -10.30 10.67 9.60
C LYS A 33 -10.01 9.72 10.76
N ARG A 34 -10.95 9.56 11.70
CA ARG A 34 -10.81 8.63 12.84
C ARG A 34 -10.77 7.18 12.37
N LEU A 35 -11.65 6.80 11.42
CA LEU A 35 -11.66 5.47 10.84
C LEU A 35 -10.38 5.17 10.04
N SER A 36 -9.88 6.15 9.29
CA SER A 36 -8.58 6.08 8.62
C SER A 36 -7.45 5.83 9.62
N THR A 37 -7.43 6.58 10.72
CA THR A 37 -6.43 6.42 11.78
C THR A 37 -6.52 5.04 12.44
N PHE A 38 -7.73 4.57 12.75
CA PHE A 38 -7.95 3.23 13.30
C PHE A 38 -7.49 2.13 12.35
N LEU A 39 -7.79 2.26 11.05
CA LEU A 39 -7.32 1.34 10.03
C LEU A 39 -5.79 1.24 10.01
N LEU A 40 -5.11 2.39 9.98
CA LEU A 40 -3.64 2.45 9.89
C LEU A 40 -2.94 2.02 11.17
N GLN A 41 -3.53 2.30 12.35
CA GLN A 41 -2.86 2.08 13.64
C GLN A 41 -3.21 0.74 14.29
N VAL A 42 -4.34 0.12 13.91
CA VAL A 42 -4.82 -1.10 14.56
C VAL A 42 -5.04 -2.21 13.53
N VAL A 43 -5.88 -1.96 12.52
CA VAL A 43 -6.30 -3.02 11.59
C VAL A 43 -5.14 -3.46 10.68
N ASN A 44 -4.42 -2.52 10.08
CA ASN A 44 -3.29 -2.85 9.20
C ASN A 44 -2.17 -3.60 9.94
N PRO A 45 -1.71 -3.16 11.13
CA PRO A 45 -0.74 -3.94 11.91
C PRO A 45 -1.21 -5.35 12.24
N ALA A 46 -2.51 -5.53 12.54
CA ALA A 46 -3.07 -6.85 12.81
C ALA A 46 -3.01 -7.76 11.58
N VAL A 47 -3.45 -7.29 10.40
CA VAL A 47 -3.34 -8.05 9.13
C VAL A 47 -1.89 -8.40 8.82
N ILE A 48 -0.99 -7.43 8.93
CA ILE A 48 0.44 -7.62 8.69
C ILE A 48 1.00 -8.67 9.64
N PHE A 49 0.74 -8.55 10.92
CA PHE A 49 1.23 -9.49 11.93
C PHE A 49 0.74 -10.92 11.67
N VAL A 50 -0.57 -11.08 11.39
CA VAL A 50 -1.16 -12.40 11.10
C VAL A 50 -0.63 -13.00 9.80
N SER A 51 -0.24 -12.20 8.82
CA SER A 51 0.34 -12.71 7.58
C SER A 51 1.63 -13.52 7.79
N TYR A 52 2.32 -13.26 8.89
CA TYR A 52 3.51 -14.03 9.31
C TYR A 52 3.18 -15.31 10.09
N GLN A 53 1.90 -15.52 10.48
CA GLN A 53 1.45 -16.75 11.17
C GLN A 53 1.19 -17.88 10.16
N ILE A 54 2.15 -18.12 9.27
CA ILE A 54 2.22 -19.21 8.29
C ILE A 54 3.32 -20.17 8.67
N SER A 55 3.28 -21.38 8.13
CA SER A 55 4.32 -22.37 8.41
C SER A 55 5.68 -21.94 7.89
N TYR A 56 6.66 -21.89 8.77
CA TYR A 56 8.03 -21.54 8.38
C TYR A 56 8.61 -22.57 7.42
N THR A 57 9.16 -22.10 6.32
CA THR A 57 10.07 -22.84 5.44
C THR A 57 11.26 -21.95 5.08
N ASN A 58 12.42 -22.56 4.80
CA ASN A 58 13.58 -21.80 4.34
C ASN A 58 13.29 -21.10 2.99
N GLU A 59 12.48 -21.72 2.14
CA GLU A 59 12.07 -21.16 0.86
C GLU A 59 11.28 -19.86 1.05
N LEU A 60 10.31 -19.84 1.97
CA LEU A 60 9.54 -18.63 2.29
C LEU A 60 10.41 -17.53 2.88
N LEU A 61 11.38 -17.87 3.74
CA LEU A 61 12.30 -16.87 4.28
C LEU A 61 13.15 -16.24 3.18
N VAL A 62 13.69 -17.07 2.27
CA VAL A 62 14.48 -16.60 1.12
C VAL A 62 13.61 -15.76 0.18
N SER A 63 12.37 -16.21 -0.11
CA SER A 63 11.42 -15.47 -0.95
C SER A 63 11.04 -14.13 -0.31
N LEU A 64 10.88 -14.06 1.01
CA LEU A 64 10.68 -12.79 1.71
C LEU A 64 11.89 -11.86 1.53
N GLY A 65 13.11 -12.37 1.63
CA GLY A 65 14.33 -11.61 1.35
C GLY A 65 14.36 -11.07 -0.09
N TYR A 66 13.96 -11.88 -1.06
CA TYR A 66 13.78 -11.43 -2.45
C TYR A 66 12.70 -10.37 -2.57
N SER A 67 11.57 -10.49 -1.84
CA SER A 67 10.51 -9.48 -1.84
C SER A 67 11.03 -8.11 -1.37
N PHE A 68 11.87 -8.05 -0.33
CA PHE A 68 12.52 -6.80 0.09
C PHE A 68 13.45 -6.25 -1.00
N ALA A 69 14.32 -7.08 -1.57
CA ALA A 69 15.27 -6.66 -2.61
C ALA A 69 14.55 -6.15 -3.87
N LEU A 70 13.53 -6.87 -4.33
CA LEU A 70 12.71 -6.47 -5.47
C LEU A 70 11.92 -5.19 -5.19
N SER A 71 11.48 -4.99 -3.96
CA SER A 71 10.79 -3.75 -3.57
C SER A 71 11.74 -2.55 -3.66
N VAL A 72 13.00 -2.70 -3.24
CA VAL A 72 14.01 -1.66 -3.44
C VAL A 72 14.22 -1.39 -4.93
N LEU A 73 14.37 -2.44 -5.75
CA LEU A 73 14.50 -2.31 -7.20
C LEU A 73 13.28 -1.61 -7.81
N ALA A 74 12.06 -1.99 -7.41
CA ALA A 74 10.83 -1.35 -7.86
C ALA A 74 10.82 0.15 -7.51
N PHE A 75 11.23 0.55 -6.29
CA PHE A 75 11.33 1.97 -5.92
C PHE A 75 12.39 2.72 -6.75
N LEU A 76 13.54 2.11 -7.02
CA LEU A 76 14.56 2.71 -7.87
C LEU A 76 14.04 2.93 -9.31
N ILE A 77 13.31 1.95 -9.88
CA ILE A 77 12.66 2.08 -11.19
C ILE A 77 11.59 3.19 -11.15
N GLN A 78 10.72 3.20 -10.13
CA GLN A 78 9.69 4.24 -9.95
C GLN A 78 10.31 5.64 -9.90
N ILE A 79 11.37 5.82 -9.12
CA ILE A 79 12.11 7.08 -9.02
C ILE A 79 12.70 7.44 -10.37
N ALA A 80 13.45 6.54 -11.01
CA ALA A 80 14.10 6.79 -12.28
C ALA A 80 13.10 7.19 -13.36
N VAL A 81 12.04 6.41 -13.57
CA VAL A 81 10.99 6.70 -14.55
C VAL A 81 10.31 8.03 -14.24
N THR A 82 10.00 8.29 -12.97
CA THR A 82 9.35 9.54 -12.57
C THR A 82 10.21 10.77 -12.89
N TYR A 83 11.51 10.72 -12.60
CA TYR A 83 12.40 11.85 -12.90
C TYR A 83 12.65 12.05 -14.40
N LEU A 84 12.45 11.00 -15.22
CA LEU A 84 12.50 11.14 -16.68
C LEU A 84 11.24 11.81 -17.25
N VAL A 85 10.04 11.50 -16.69
CA VAL A 85 8.76 11.97 -17.25
C VAL A 85 8.22 13.24 -16.58
N VAL A 86 8.53 13.47 -15.30
CA VAL A 86 8.11 14.66 -14.54
C VAL A 86 9.26 15.67 -14.50
N GLY A 87 9.24 16.63 -15.42
CA GLY A 87 10.26 17.67 -15.53
C GLY A 87 10.42 18.55 -14.27
N LYS A 88 11.61 19.15 -14.11
CA LYS A 88 11.91 20.03 -12.96
C LYS A 88 11.17 21.38 -13.00
N HIS A 89 10.67 21.78 -14.17
CA HIS A 89 10.08 23.09 -14.40
C HIS A 89 8.58 23.21 -14.10
N SER A 90 7.93 22.13 -13.65
CA SER A 90 6.54 22.19 -13.17
C SER A 90 6.48 22.88 -11.81
N VAL A 91 5.56 23.83 -11.66
CA VAL A 91 5.32 24.56 -10.39
C VAL A 91 5.05 23.60 -9.23
N ASN A 92 4.43 22.44 -9.53
CA ASN A 92 4.07 21.41 -8.56
C ASN A 92 4.91 20.13 -8.72
N SER A 93 6.14 20.22 -9.26
CA SER A 93 6.96 19.04 -9.58
C SER A 93 7.20 18.11 -8.40
N ALA A 94 7.32 18.62 -7.18
CA ALA A 94 7.49 17.82 -5.98
C ALA A 94 6.25 16.95 -5.69
N VAL A 95 5.05 17.57 -5.72
CA VAL A 95 3.77 16.88 -5.51
C VAL A 95 3.52 15.84 -6.61
N GLU A 96 3.75 16.21 -7.88
CA GLU A 96 3.58 15.30 -9.01
C GLU A 96 4.52 14.10 -8.92
N ARG A 97 5.80 14.30 -8.58
CA ARG A 97 6.76 13.22 -8.37
C ARG A 97 6.36 12.33 -7.20
N LEU A 98 5.96 12.93 -6.07
CA LEU A 98 5.48 12.17 -4.94
C LEU A 98 4.26 11.31 -5.33
N SER A 99 3.32 11.88 -6.09
CA SER A 99 2.13 11.18 -6.56
C SER A 99 2.45 9.99 -7.48
N VAL A 100 3.46 10.11 -8.33
CA VAL A 100 3.85 9.03 -9.25
C VAL A 100 4.66 7.94 -8.52
N ILE A 101 5.55 8.29 -7.60
CA ILE A 101 6.40 7.34 -6.89
C ILE A 101 5.61 6.57 -5.81
N TYR A 102 4.87 7.28 -4.95
CA TYR A 102 4.32 6.69 -3.74
C TYR A 102 2.89 6.22 -3.91
N SER A 103 2.71 4.90 -3.78
CA SER A 103 1.44 4.20 -3.93
C SER A 103 0.70 4.12 -2.61
N ASN A 104 -0.63 4.12 -2.65
CA ASN A 104 -1.48 3.85 -1.50
C ASN A 104 -1.57 2.35 -1.20
N CYS A 105 -0.43 1.73 -0.93
CA CYS A 105 -0.33 0.29 -0.68
C CYS A 105 -0.96 -0.14 0.66
N GLY A 106 -1.10 0.78 1.63
CA GLY A 106 -1.76 0.49 2.91
C GLY A 106 -3.28 0.38 2.81
N PHE A 107 -3.93 1.27 2.04
CA PHE A 107 -5.40 1.28 1.89
C PHE A 107 -5.90 0.39 0.75
N PHE A 108 -5.14 0.28 -0.35
CA PHE A 108 -5.54 -0.51 -1.52
C PHE A 108 -4.70 -1.77 -1.68
N GLY A 109 -3.40 -1.69 -1.41
CA GLY A 109 -2.49 -2.82 -1.61
C GLY A 109 -2.78 -3.99 -0.66
N ILE A 110 -2.93 -3.73 0.65
CA ILE A 110 -3.23 -4.79 1.63
C ILE A 110 -4.57 -5.47 1.33
N PRO A 111 -5.70 -4.74 1.17
CA PRO A 111 -6.98 -5.36 0.81
C PRO A 111 -6.89 -6.19 -0.48
N LEU A 112 -6.23 -5.66 -1.50
CA LEU A 112 -6.16 -6.34 -2.80
C LEU A 112 -5.27 -7.59 -2.73
N ALA A 113 -4.09 -7.51 -2.13
CA ALA A 113 -3.21 -8.66 -1.93
C ALA A 113 -3.87 -9.75 -1.08
N ASN A 114 -4.56 -9.35 0.01
CA ASN A 114 -5.29 -10.29 0.85
C ASN A 114 -6.46 -10.95 0.13
N SER A 115 -7.20 -10.19 -0.68
CA SER A 115 -8.35 -10.73 -1.43
C SER A 115 -7.95 -11.69 -2.55
N LEU A 116 -6.78 -11.49 -3.15
CA LEU A 116 -6.30 -12.31 -4.29
C LEU A 116 -5.45 -13.49 -3.84
N PHE A 117 -4.59 -13.31 -2.85
CA PHE A 117 -3.56 -14.27 -2.46
C PHE A 117 -3.59 -14.63 -0.97
N GLY A 118 -4.58 -14.14 -0.21
CA GLY A 118 -4.70 -14.40 1.21
C GLY A 118 -3.49 -13.92 2.04
N ARG A 119 -3.18 -14.66 3.11
CA ARG A 119 -2.07 -14.32 4.01
C ARG A 119 -0.70 -14.27 3.31
N GLU A 120 -0.47 -15.14 2.34
CA GLU A 120 0.78 -15.18 1.58
C GLU A 120 0.99 -13.91 0.75
N GLY A 121 -0.08 -13.38 0.12
CA GLY A 121 -0.01 -12.11 -0.58
C GLY A 121 0.36 -10.94 0.34
N VAL A 122 -0.23 -10.88 1.54
CA VAL A 122 0.11 -9.85 2.52
C VAL A 122 1.54 -10.05 3.04
N PHE A 123 1.97 -11.29 3.27
CA PHE A 123 3.34 -11.63 3.69
C PHE A 123 4.38 -11.07 2.72
N PHE A 124 4.25 -11.30 1.42
CA PHE A 124 5.15 -10.71 0.43
C PHE A 124 5.00 -9.18 0.31
N LEU A 125 3.77 -8.67 0.46
CA LEU A 125 3.54 -7.22 0.45
C LEU A 125 4.25 -6.49 1.59
N THR A 126 4.56 -7.16 2.71
CA THR A 126 5.28 -6.55 3.84
C THR A 126 6.68 -6.07 3.45
N GLY A 127 7.34 -6.77 2.52
CA GLY A 127 8.60 -6.32 1.92
C GLY A 127 8.44 -4.96 1.26
N TYR A 128 7.43 -4.80 0.41
CA TYR A 128 7.14 -3.54 -0.27
C TYR A 128 6.71 -2.44 0.72
N LEU A 129 5.86 -2.75 1.68
CA LEU A 129 5.42 -1.78 2.70
C LEU A 129 6.59 -1.24 3.53
N THR A 130 7.51 -2.11 3.95
CA THR A 130 8.68 -1.71 4.71
C THR A 130 9.58 -0.78 3.90
N VAL A 131 9.88 -1.15 2.65
CA VAL A 131 10.66 -0.32 1.74
C VAL A 131 9.94 0.98 1.41
N PHE A 132 8.60 0.94 1.22
CA PHE A 132 7.77 2.13 1.06
C PHE A 132 7.96 3.12 2.21
N TYR A 133 7.85 2.67 3.47
CA TYR A 133 8.03 3.55 4.63
C TYR A 133 9.44 4.13 4.71
N LEU A 134 10.48 3.32 4.39
CA LEU A 134 11.85 3.80 4.33
C LEU A 134 12.03 4.93 3.32
N PHE A 135 11.57 4.72 2.08
CA PHE A 135 11.70 5.73 1.03
C PHE A 135 10.79 6.93 1.25
N PHE A 136 9.57 6.73 1.76
CA PHE A 136 8.62 7.81 2.02
C PHE A 136 9.15 8.77 3.08
N TRP A 137 9.63 8.25 4.22
CA TRP A 137 10.14 9.06 5.32
C TRP A 137 11.56 9.61 5.10
N THR A 138 12.26 9.16 4.08
CA THR A 138 13.55 9.71 3.65
C THR A 138 13.38 10.57 2.39
N HIS A 139 13.37 9.95 1.22
CA HIS A 139 13.26 10.63 -0.07
C HIS A 139 11.96 11.42 -0.24
N GLY A 140 10.79 10.87 0.16
CA GLY A 140 9.50 11.54 0.02
C GLY A 140 9.43 12.84 0.83
N VAL A 141 9.88 12.81 2.07
CA VAL A 141 9.93 14.00 2.95
C VAL A 141 10.91 15.03 2.41
N ILE A 142 12.12 14.61 1.99
CA ILE A 142 13.11 15.53 1.38
C ILE A 142 12.54 16.17 0.11
N LEU A 143 11.80 15.43 -0.70
CA LEU A 143 11.16 15.92 -1.93
C LEU A 143 10.14 17.04 -1.65
N MET A 144 9.40 16.94 -0.53
CA MET A 144 8.33 17.88 -0.18
C MET A 144 8.82 19.11 0.59
N ILE A 145 9.70 18.93 1.58
CA ILE A 145 10.13 20.00 2.51
C ILE A 145 11.62 20.32 2.44
N GLY A 146 12.37 19.66 1.57
CA GLY A 146 13.78 19.94 1.29
C GLY A 146 14.78 19.40 2.31
N LYS A 147 14.41 19.21 3.57
CA LYS A 147 15.27 18.65 4.63
C LYS A 147 14.43 17.82 5.60
N SER A 148 14.97 16.72 6.10
CA SER A 148 14.37 15.90 7.16
C SER A 148 15.36 15.78 8.31
N GLY A 149 14.88 15.94 9.54
CA GLY A 149 15.66 15.65 10.74
C GLY A 149 15.76 14.14 10.95
N VAL A 150 16.97 13.62 11.21
CA VAL A 150 17.20 12.18 11.47
C VAL A 150 16.29 11.66 12.57
N LYS A 151 16.10 12.42 13.65
CA LYS A 151 15.25 12.03 14.79
C LYS A 151 13.76 11.89 14.40
N GLU A 152 13.25 12.78 13.55
CA GLU A 152 11.87 12.70 13.04
C GLU A 152 11.70 11.54 12.09
N THR A 153 12.66 11.32 11.20
CA THR A 153 12.65 10.16 10.28
C THR A 153 12.60 8.85 11.06
N VAL A 154 13.47 8.67 12.06
CA VAL A 154 13.50 7.45 12.88
C VAL A 154 12.19 7.26 13.65
N ARG A 155 11.61 8.32 14.23
CA ARG A 155 10.32 8.25 14.92
C ARG A 155 9.18 7.81 13.98
N ASN A 156 9.18 8.32 12.76
CA ASN A 156 8.15 8.00 11.77
C ASN A 156 8.32 6.59 11.17
N LEU A 157 9.55 6.07 11.14
CA LEU A 157 9.82 4.67 10.78
C LEU A 157 9.30 3.67 11.82
N LEU A 158 9.11 4.08 13.09
CA LEU A 158 8.46 3.27 14.12
C LEU A 158 6.92 3.32 14.01
N SER A 159 6.40 3.30 12.78
CA SER A 159 4.96 3.23 12.55
C SER A 159 4.37 1.90 13.05
N PRO A 160 3.08 1.85 13.47
CA PRO A 160 2.42 0.62 13.89
C PRO A 160 2.52 -0.51 12.86
N ALA A 161 2.50 -0.19 11.55
CA ALA A 161 2.67 -1.17 10.50
C ALA A 161 4.06 -1.83 10.54
N ILE A 162 5.14 -1.04 10.72
CA ILE A 162 6.50 -1.58 10.86
C ILE A 162 6.64 -2.40 12.15
N VAL A 163 6.00 -1.99 13.24
CA VAL A 163 5.95 -2.81 14.47
C VAL A 163 5.29 -4.15 14.18
N GLY A 164 4.18 -4.17 13.43
CA GLY A 164 3.52 -5.41 12.98
C GLY A 164 4.44 -6.31 12.15
N VAL A 165 5.23 -5.73 11.22
CA VAL A 165 6.25 -6.45 10.43
C VAL A 165 7.32 -7.05 11.34
N VAL A 166 7.90 -6.25 12.24
CA VAL A 166 9.00 -6.71 13.12
C VAL A 166 8.54 -7.83 14.04
N LEU A 167 7.38 -7.66 14.71
CA LEU A 167 6.83 -8.68 15.59
C LEU A 167 6.46 -9.96 14.81
N GLY A 168 5.84 -9.80 13.63
CA GLY A 168 5.52 -10.92 12.76
C GLY A 168 6.76 -11.67 12.30
N LEU A 169 7.79 -10.95 11.85
CA LEU A 169 9.06 -11.53 11.41
C LEU A 169 9.77 -12.26 12.56
N VAL A 170 9.79 -11.71 13.77
CA VAL A 170 10.35 -12.38 14.97
C VAL A 170 9.61 -13.70 15.23
N CYS A 171 8.28 -13.70 15.17
CA CYS A 171 7.50 -14.93 15.34
C CYS A 171 7.79 -15.93 14.21
N PHE A 172 7.85 -15.49 12.96
CA PHE A 172 8.09 -16.34 11.81
C PHE A 172 9.48 -16.98 11.85
N VAL A 173 10.53 -16.19 12.00
CA VAL A 173 11.93 -16.68 12.06
C VAL A 173 12.19 -17.49 13.34
N GLY A 174 11.63 -17.05 14.48
CA GLY A 174 11.70 -17.75 15.75
C GLY A 174 10.84 -19.01 15.81
N ARG A 175 10.05 -19.29 14.76
CA ARG A 175 9.08 -20.41 14.71
C ARG A 175 8.12 -20.41 15.90
N ILE A 176 7.79 -19.22 16.40
CA ILE A 176 6.90 -19.05 17.54
C ILE A 176 5.46 -19.18 17.05
N LYS A 177 4.79 -20.26 17.44
CA LYS A 177 3.36 -20.47 17.18
C LYS A 177 2.56 -19.85 18.31
N LEU A 178 1.74 -18.88 17.97
CA LEU A 178 0.80 -18.30 18.92
C LEU A 178 -0.37 -19.25 19.20
N PRO A 179 -1.01 -19.18 20.39
CA PRO A 179 -2.27 -19.83 20.64
C PRO A 179 -3.32 -19.42 19.60
N SER A 180 -4.14 -20.38 19.15
CA SER A 180 -5.16 -20.13 18.11
C SER A 180 -6.09 -18.97 18.47
N VAL A 181 -6.49 -18.85 19.75
CA VAL A 181 -7.34 -17.76 20.24
C VAL A 181 -6.73 -16.38 19.93
N LEU A 182 -5.42 -16.21 20.05
CA LEU A 182 -4.75 -14.93 19.72
C LEU A 182 -4.73 -14.70 18.22
N VAL A 183 -4.39 -15.75 17.45
CA VAL A 183 -4.38 -15.66 15.96
C VAL A 183 -5.77 -15.31 15.45
N ASP A 184 -6.81 -15.96 15.96
CA ASP A 184 -8.20 -15.74 15.56
C ASP A 184 -8.70 -14.35 15.95
N ALA A 185 -8.27 -13.84 17.12
CA ALA A 185 -8.57 -12.47 17.54
C ALA A 185 -7.94 -11.43 16.59
N PHE A 186 -6.65 -11.59 16.24
CA PHE A 186 -5.99 -10.71 15.29
C PHE A 186 -6.57 -10.86 13.86
N ASP A 187 -6.94 -12.06 13.44
CA ASP A 187 -7.61 -12.30 12.16
C ASP A 187 -8.98 -11.60 12.10
N SER A 188 -9.74 -11.65 13.20
CA SER A 188 -11.04 -10.98 13.31
C SER A 188 -10.89 -9.46 13.14
N VAL A 189 -9.89 -8.85 13.78
CA VAL A 189 -9.58 -7.44 13.60
C VAL A 189 -9.06 -7.19 12.17
N GLY A 190 -8.19 -8.06 11.67
CA GLY A 190 -7.62 -7.97 10.33
C GLY A 190 -8.67 -8.07 9.22
N SER A 191 -9.73 -8.86 9.43
CA SER A 191 -10.83 -9.01 8.44
C SER A 191 -11.58 -7.71 8.17
N MET A 192 -11.52 -6.73 9.08
CA MET A 192 -12.06 -5.39 8.89
C MET A 192 -11.28 -4.57 7.85
N ASN A 193 -10.07 -5.00 7.45
CA ASN A 193 -9.19 -4.22 6.58
C ASN A 193 -9.88 -3.83 5.26
N THR A 194 -10.30 -4.80 4.46
CA THR A 194 -10.90 -4.54 3.14
C THR A 194 -12.18 -3.70 3.22
N PRO A 195 -13.21 -4.06 4.02
CA PRO A 195 -14.42 -3.26 4.09
C PRO A 195 -14.18 -1.86 4.65
N LEU A 196 -13.39 -1.72 5.70
CA LEU A 196 -13.13 -0.43 6.31
C LEU A 196 -12.30 0.48 5.39
N ALA A 197 -11.26 -0.05 4.74
CA ALA A 197 -10.44 0.69 3.80
C ALA A 197 -11.27 1.22 2.62
N MET A 198 -12.15 0.40 2.06
CA MET A 198 -13.00 0.80 0.94
C MET A 198 -14.08 1.81 1.34
N LEU A 199 -14.69 1.66 2.53
CA LEU A 199 -15.64 2.64 3.06
C LEU A 199 -14.96 4.00 3.29
N VAL A 200 -13.78 4.02 3.91
CA VAL A 200 -12.99 5.24 4.13
C VAL A 200 -12.55 5.86 2.81
N ALA A 201 -12.06 5.06 1.86
CA ALA A 201 -11.68 5.55 0.53
C ALA A 201 -12.88 6.18 -0.21
N GLY A 202 -14.05 5.56 -0.14
CA GLY A 202 -15.29 6.09 -0.71
C GLY A 202 -15.73 7.41 -0.06
N ALA A 203 -15.69 7.47 1.28
CA ALA A 203 -16.00 8.69 2.01
C ALA A 203 -15.01 9.82 1.69
N THR A 204 -13.71 9.52 1.57
CA THR A 204 -12.68 10.49 1.15
C THR A 204 -12.92 10.97 -0.28
N LEU A 205 -13.27 10.07 -1.20
CA LEU A 205 -13.60 10.42 -2.58
C LEU A 205 -14.81 11.37 -2.65
N ALA A 206 -15.81 11.15 -1.80
CA ALA A 206 -17.01 12.00 -1.72
C ALA A 206 -16.73 13.43 -1.24
N GLN A 207 -15.62 13.65 -0.52
CA GLN A 207 -15.17 14.97 -0.05
C GLN A 207 -14.41 15.75 -1.14
N SER A 208 -13.90 15.06 -2.16
CA SER A 208 -13.13 15.69 -3.22
C SER A 208 -14.03 16.38 -4.25
N ASN A 209 -13.55 17.50 -4.82
CA ASN A 209 -14.22 18.16 -5.93
C ASN A 209 -13.88 17.43 -7.24
N LEU A 210 -14.65 16.38 -7.55
CA LEU A 210 -14.43 15.55 -8.74
C LEU A 210 -14.52 16.36 -10.03
N VAL A 211 -15.41 17.36 -10.11
CA VAL A 211 -15.63 18.16 -11.35
C VAL A 211 -14.35 18.90 -11.74
N SER A 212 -13.68 19.54 -10.80
CA SER A 212 -12.42 20.23 -11.07
C SER A 212 -11.28 19.27 -11.45
N SER A 213 -11.31 18.04 -10.94
CA SER A 213 -10.33 17.01 -11.27
C SER A 213 -10.51 16.50 -12.71
N PHE A 214 -11.75 16.38 -13.19
CA PHE A 214 -12.04 15.90 -14.55
C PHE A 214 -11.69 16.90 -15.65
N THR A 215 -11.51 18.18 -15.33
CA THR A 215 -11.16 19.21 -16.34
C THR A 215 -9.65 19.43 -16.47
N ASN A 216 -8.83 18.87 -15.58
CA ASN A 216 -7.40 19.11 -15.55
C ASN A 216 -6.62 18.01 -16.28
N LEU A 217 -6.18 18.29 -17.52
CA LEU A 217 -5.38 17.34 -18.32
C LEU A 217 -4.10 16.85 -17.61
N ARG A 218 -3.53 17.69 -16.73
CA ARG A 218 -2.31 17.33 -15.99
C ARG A 218 -2.55 16.18 -15.03
N ILE A 219 -3.74 16.12 -14.41
CA ILE A 219 -4.12 15.01 -13.51
C ILE A 219 -4.20 13.70 -14.30
N TYR A 220 -4.78 13.71 -15.51
CA TYR A 220 -4.83 12.51 -16.36
C TYR A 220 -3.44 12.02 -16.74
N LEU A 221 -2.54 12.93 -17.07
CA LEU A 221 -1.18 12.60 -17.46
C LEU A 221 -0.40 11.99 -16.29
N ILE A 222 -0.47 12.59 -15.11
CA ILE A 222 0.17 12.07 -13.88
C ILE A 222 -0.46 10.72 -13.49
N SER A 223 -1.78 10.58 -13.60
CA SER A 223 -2.48 9.30 -13.36
C SER A 223 -2.06 8.23 -14.35
N ALA A 224 -1.90 8.56 -15.64
CA ALA A 224 -1.40 7.62 -16.65
C ALA A 224 0.05 7.18 -16.35
N PHE A 225 0.90 8.09 -15.92
CA PHE A 225 2.26 7.73 -15.49
C PHE A 225 2.22 6.80 -14.28
N LYS A 226 1.40 7.10 -13.27
CA LYS A 226 1.26 6.33 -12.05
C LYS A 226 0.66 4.95 -12.27
N LEU A 227 -0.43 4.87 -13.02
CA LEU A 227 -1.24 3.65 -13.12
C LEU A 227 -0.86 2.74 -14.29
N LEU A 228 -0.16 3.28 -15.30
CA LEU A 228 0.22 2.52 -16.49
C LEU A 228 1.74 2.48 -16.68
N LEU A 229 2.39 3.62 -16.90
CA LEU A 229 3.80 3.65 -17.30
C LEU A 229 4.72 3.04 -16.26
N VAL A 230 4.59 3.44 -14.99
CA VAL A 230 5.45 2.97 -13.90
C VAL A 230 5.22 1.48 -13.60
N PRO A 231 4.00 0.97 -13.44
CA PRO A 231 3.78 -0.47 -13.26
C PRO A 231 4.25 -1.30 -14.46
N MET A 232 4.05 -0.81 -15.68
CA MET A 232 4.55 -1.49 -16.89
C MET A 232 6.08 -1.56 -16.92
N ALA A 233 6.78 -0.50 -16.55
CA ALA A 233 8.24 -0.49 -16.46
C ALA A 233 8.75 -1.49 -15.41
N VAL A 234 8.11 -1.55 -14.24
CA VAL A 234 8.45 -2.55 -13.20
C VAL A 234 8.13 -3.96 -13.68
N ALA A 235 6.95 -4.19 -14.26
CA ALA A 235 6.55 -5.49 -14.79
C ALA A 235 7.49 -5.98 -15.90
N LEU A 236 7.93 -5.09 -16.79
CA LEU A 236 8.90 -5.41 -17.84
C LEU A 236 10.23 -5.89 -17.26
N VAL A 237 10.76 -5.20 -16.24
CA VAL A 237 12.02 -5.62 -15.59
C VAL A 237 11.81 -6.95 -14.87
N PHE A 238 10.68 -7.11 -14.17
CA PHE A 238 10.38 -8.31 -13.40
C PHE A 238 10.10 -9.53 -14.28
N SER A 239 9.63 -9.34 -15.53
CA SER A 239 9.38 -10.45 -16.47
C SER A 239 10.64 -11.25 -16.84
N PHE A 240 11.83 -10.67 -16.64
CA PHE A 240 13.10 -11.36 -16.87
C PHE A 240 13.60 -12.13 -15.65
N LEU A 241 12.90 -12.07 -14.50
CA LEU A 241 13.34 -12.70 -13.26
C LEU A 241 12.60 -14.02 -13.06
N PRO A 242 13.32 -15.17 -12.97
CA PRO A 242 12.71 -16.48 -12.73
C PRO A 242 12.39 -16.67 -11.24
N LEU A 243 11.47 -15.87 -10.70
CA LEU A 243 11.09 -15.85 -9.29
C LEU A 243 9.62 -16.22 -9.11
N ASP A 244 9.20 -16.36 -7.87
CA ASP A 244 7.83 -16.73 -7.51
C ASP A 244 6.81 -15.75 -8.13
N PRO A 245 5.83 -16.25 -8.91
CA PRO A 245 4.86 -15.38 -9.61
C PRO A 245 3.96 -14.60 -8.64
N VAL A 246 3.60 -15.16 -7.48
CA VAL A 246 2.74 -14.49 -6.49
C VAL A 246 3.48 -13.29 -5.92
N MET A 247 4.74 -13.47 -5.53
CA MET A 247 5.59 -12.40 -5.02
C MET A 247 5.76 -11.28 -6.05
N LEU A 248 6.06 -11.61 -7.31
CA LEU A 248 6.20 -10.62 -8.38
C LEU A 248 4.91 -9.84 -8.61
N LEU A 249 3.78 -10.55 -8.71
CA LEU A 249 2.46 -9.92 -8.90
C LEU A 249 2.08 -9.03 -7.74
N VAL A 250 2.33 -9.43 -6.51
CA VAL A 250 2.03 -8.63 -5.30
C VAL A 250 2.79 -7.30 -5.34
N ILE A 251 4.07 -7.31 -5.72
CA ILE A 251 4.86 -6.07 -5.80
C ILE A 251 4.36 -5.19 -6.96
N ILE A 252 4.04 -5.78 -8.12
CA ILE A 252 3.48 -5.04 -9.27
C ILE A 252 2.14 -4.41 -8.88
N ILE A 253 1.27 -5.14 -8.18
CA ILE A 253 -0.01 -4.63 -7.66
C ILE A 253 0.23 -3.46 -6.70
N ALA A 254 1.20 -3.58 -5.79
CA ALA A 254 1.53 -2.51 -4.85
C ALA A 254 2.01 -1.25 -5.58
N VAL A 255 2.81 -1.39 -6.62
CA VAL A 255 3.25 -0.29 -7.50
C VAL A 255 2.07 0.33 -8.25
N ALA A 256 1.13 -0.48 -8.73
CA ALA A 256 -0.04 -0.06 -9.50
C ALA A 256 -1.17 0.55 -8.63
N CYS A 257 -1.07 0.49 -7.31
CA CYS A 257 -2.04 1.14 -6.44
C CYS A 257 -2.13 2.66 -6.70
N PRO A 258 -3.31 3.28 -6.49
CA PRO A 258 -3.48 4.73 -6.63
C PRO A 258 -2.47 5.53 -5.79
N VAL A 259 -2.48 6.84 -5.95
CA VAL A 259 -1.64 7.76 -5.15
C VAL A 259 -1.95 7.60 -3.67
N ALA A 260 -0.92 7.64 -2.83
CA ALA A 260 -1.10 7.65 -1.38
C ALA A 260 -1.89 8.90 -0.97
N ALA A 261 -3.02 8.69 -0.28
CA ALA A 261 -3.73 9.76 0.39
C ALA A 261 -3.05 9.99 1.75
N SER A 262 -2.34 11.09 1.86
CA SER A 262 -1.64 11.51 3.07
C SER A 262 -2.24 12.80 3.60
#